data_1874f0b95a2257528ab9ca59e4307602
#
_entry.id   1874f0b95a2257528ab9ca59e4307602
#
_cell.length_a   1.000
_cell.length_b   1.000
_cell.length_c   1.000
_cell.angle_alpha   90.00
_cell.angle_beta   90.00
_cell.angle_gamma   90.00
#
_symmetry.space_group_name_H-M   'P 1'
#
loop_
_entity.id
_entity.type
_entity.pdbx_description
1 polymer ?
#
loop_
_entity_poly.entity_id
_entity_poly.type
_entity_poly.pdbx_seq_one_letter_code
_entity_poly.pdbx_strand_id
1 'polypeptide(L)'
;MVSLLDQIGDTPIIRLTRVAADLPPSVEVYLKAEWFNPGGSVKDRSILRIIEDAERDGRLTADRILLDSSSGNAGIAYAMIAAAKGYRARLFVPENVSAERKAILHALGAAVEYTNPLEGSDGAIVAARALAAADLQRYFFGDQYNNPSNPRAHYETTGREIWQQTGGRVTHFVAGLGTSGTLVGAGRRLHEANAAVQVVAVEPDSGMHGIEGLKHMGSAIVPGIYDPSVHDHVISVRTESAYAMVRRLAAEEGLLVGQSTGAAAVGALAVARTLHEGVVVAVGPDGGDRYLSTTTWEEGPHGDAGDGGFVSVRTDIGRLSFRRRFCYTKEVDGVVLTRDQLAAVLAQAREEAPLECCGLLLGRGRRVERVFRGTNIDRSPVTYNMDPQELFRAHREMENLGLDFVAIYHSHPRTRAFPSSTDVAKATYPDATYMIVSLQDVPTPDVRAFRIRDGEISEGTVIVE
;
A
#
# COMPACT_ATOMS: atom_id res chain seq x y z
N MET A 1 37.95 -7.10 -13.21
CA MET A 1 37.37 -6.15 -12.25
C MET A 1 35.87 -6.24 -12.38
N VAL A 2 35.16 -6.33 -11.26
CA VAL A 2 33.69 -6.42 -11.24
C VAL A 2 33.13 -5.01 -11.03
N SER A 3 32.20 -4.57 -11.84
CA SER A 3 31.50 -3.29 -11.65
C SER A 3 30.50 -3.41 -10.51
N LEU A 4 30.16 -2.28 -9.83
CA LEU A 4 29.06 -2.22 -8.87
C LEU A 4 27.75 -2.71 -9.48
N LEU A 5 27.51 -2.35 -10.73
CA LEU A 5 26.27 -2.69 -11.45
C LEU A 5 26.16 -4.19 -11.77
N ASP A 6 27.29 -4.89 -11.91
CA ASP A 6 27.32 -6.35 -12.12
C ASP A 6 26.88 -7.13 -10.84
N GLN A 7 26.78 -6.44 -9.71
CA GLN A 7 26.33 -7.03 -8.44
C GLN A 7 24.81 -6.92 -8.26
N ILE A 8 24.10 -6.30 -9.20
CA ILE A 8 22.63 -6.21 -9.16
C ILE A 8 22.06 -7.53 -9.65
N GLY A 9 21.28 -8.16 -8.80
CA GLY A 9 20.70 -9.48 -9.05
C GLY A 9 21.43 -10.59 -8.29
N ASP A 10 21.14 -11.81 -8.68
CA ASP A 10 21.64 -13.06 -8.05
C ASP A 10 21.55 -13.05 -6.51
N THR A 11 20.53 -12.36 -5.98
CA THR A 11 20.28 -12.25 -4.55
C THR A 11 19.91 -13.62 -3.97
N PRO A 12 20.25 -13.93 -2.70
CA PRO A 12 19.93 -15.23 -2.12
C PRO A 12 18.42 -15.40 -1.83
N ILE A 13 18.00 -16.65 -1.66
CA ILE A 13 16.76 -16.98 -0.94
C ILE A 13 17.12 -17.42 0.47
N ILE A 14 16.40 -16.91 1.48
CA ILE A 14 16.60 -17.19 2.90
C ILE A 14 15.40 -17.95 3.43
N ARG A 15 15.62 -19.14 4.01
CA ARG A 15 14.57 -19.94 4.61
C ARG A 15 14.11 -19.30 5.92
N LEU A 16 12.80 -19.16 6.08
CA LEU A 16 12.18 -18.78 7.35
C LEU A 16 11.96 -20.05 8.18
N THR A 17 12.39 -20.04 9.42
CA THR A 17 12.38 -21.24 10.28
C THR A 17 11.64 -21.02 11.58
N ARG A 18 11.85 -19.90 12.27
CA ARG A 18 11.24 -19.62 13.58
C ARG A 18 9.85 -19.04 13.45
N VAL A 19 9.68 -18.05 12.58
CA VAL A 19 8.34 -17.48 12.29
C VAL A 19 7.43 -18.48 11.55
N ALA A 20 8.00 -19.55 11.00
CA ALA A 20 7.32 -20.62 10.29
C ALA A 20 7.29 -21.95 11.06
N ALA A 21 7.61 -21.96 12.36
CA ALA A 21 7.76 -23.17 13.16
C ALA A 21 6.45 -23.96 13.38
N ASP A 22 5.31 -23.31 13.15
CA ASP A 22 3.97 -23.93 13.23
C ASP A 22 3.56 -24.67 11.95
N LEU A 23 4.36 -24.61 10.89
CA LEU A 23 4.06 -25.25 9.61
C LEU A 23 4.46 -26.74 9.57
N PRO A 24 3.80 -27.56 8.73
CA PRO A 24 4.24 -28.92 8.46
C PRO A 24 5.67 -28.94 7.93
N PRO A 25 6.51 -29.96 8.27
CA PRO A 25 7.89 -30.06 7.78
C PRO A 25 8.04 -30.14 6.25
N SER A 26 6.99 -30.53 5.56
CA SER A 26 6.89 -30.60 4.09
C SER A 26 6.58 -29.24 3.43
N VAL A 27 6.32 -28.19 4.23
CA VAL A 27 6.08 -26.83 3.77
C VAL A 27 7.32 -25.98 4.05
N GLU A 28 7.90 -25.43 3.01
CA GLU A 28 9.07 -24.57 3.11
C GLU A 28 8.71 -23.14 2.72
N VAL A 29 9.12 -22.14 3.51
CA VAL A 29 8.90 -20.73 3.23
C VAL A 29 10.25 -20.01 3.12
N TYR A 30 10.42 -19.25 2.04
CA TYR A 30 11.64 -18.51 1.75
C TYR A 30 11.34 -17.04 1.47
N LEU A 31 12.31 -16.16 1.81
CA LEU A 31 12.37 -14.78 1.33
C LEU A 31 13.44 -14.66 0.25
N LYS A 32 13.07 -14.14 -0.92
CA LYS A 32 14.01 -13.65 -1.92
C LYS A 32 14.56 -12.31 -1.45
N ALA A 33 15.81 -12.30 -1.01
CA ALA A 33 16.42 -11.25 -0.21
C ALA A 33 16.95 -10.09 -1.07
N GLU A 34 16.05 -9.24 -1.59
CA GLU A 34 16.40 -8.15 -2.52
C GLU A 34 17.19 -7.00 -1.86
N TRP A 35 17.30 -6.97 -0.53
CA TRP A 35 18.19 -6.04 0.17
C TRP A 35 19.68 -6.35 -0.02
N PHE A 36 20.04 -7.48 -0.63
CA PHE A 36 21.41 -7.80 -1.03
C PHE A 36 21.86 -7.09 -2.32
N ASN A 37 20.96 -6.47 -3.06
CA ASN A 37 21.36 -5.59 -4.15
C ASN A 37 22.20 -4.40 -3.64
N PRO A 38 23.11 -3.84 -4.43
CA PRO A 38 24.01 -2.74 -4.01
C PRO A 38 23.29 -1.49 -3.49
N GLY A 39 22.16 -1.10 -4.11
CA GLY A 39 21.30 -0.02 -3.64
C GLY A 39 20.36 -0.48 -2.52
N GLY A 40 20.44 -1.75 -2.09
CA GLY A 40 19.72 -2.33 -0.97
C GLY A 40 18.23 -2.59 -1.23
N SER A 41 17.83 -2.74 -2.49
CA SER A 41 16.42 -3.05 -2.79
C SER A 41 16.19 -3.70 -4.15
N VAL A 42 14.99 -4.26 -4.30
CA VAL A 42 14.47 -4.84 -5.56
C VAL A 42 14.46 -3.84 -6.73
N LYS A 43 14.45 -2.53 -6.43
CA LYS A 43 14.36 -1.48 -7.46
C LYS A 43 15.64 -1.36 -8.28
N ASP A 44 16.77 -1.79 -7.77
CA ASP A 44 18.04 -1.76 -8.51
C ASP A 44 17.91 -2.49 -9.85
N ARG A 45 17.21 -3.63 -9.87
CA ARG A 45 16.98 -4.43 -11.08
C ARG A 45 16.18 -3.69 -12.13
N SER A 46 15.03 -3.16 -11.76
CA SER A 46 14.13 -2.47 -12.68
C SER A 46 14.72 -1.17 -13.21
N ILE A 47 15.38 -0.39 -12.34
CA ILE A 47 15.97 0.88 -12.74
C ILE A 47 17.19 0.69 -13.61
N LEU A 48 18.06 -0.29 -13.31
CA LEU A 48 19.17 -0.62 -14.18
C LEU A 48 18.68 -0.96 -15.60
N ARG A 49 17.66 -1.83 -15.69
CA ARG A 49 17.10 -2.23 -16.99
C ARG A 49 16.46 -1.07 -17.74
N ILE A 50 15.73 -0.18 -17.06
CA ILE A 50 15.15 1.02 -17.69
C ILE A 50 16.25 1.90 -18.30
N ILE A 51 17.35 2.10 -17.58
CA ILE A 51 18.48 2.91 -18.02
C ILE A 51 19.20 2.24 -19.19
N GLU A 52 19.54 0.96 -19.09
CA GLU A 52 20.26 0.23 -20.15
C GLU A 52 19.45 0.09 -21.45
N ASP A 53 18.16 -0.16 -21.34
CA ASP A 53 17.29 -0.19 -22.51
C ASP A 53 17.21 1.21 -23.17
N ALA A 54 17.18 2.28 -22.38
CA ALA A 54 17.15 3.65 -22.89
C ALA A 54 18.48 4.07 -23.52
N GLU A 55 19.62 3.63 -22.97
CA GLU A 55 20.95 3.83 -23.57
C GLU A 55 21.04 3.11 -24.92
N ARG A 56 20.66 1.83 -24.96
CA ARG A 56 20.70 1.01 -26.18
C ARG A 56 19.82 1.57 -27.29
N ASP A 57 18.63 2.09 -26.93
CA ASP A 57 17.67 2.64 -27.87
C ASP A 57 17.96 4.11 -28.21
N GLY A 58 19.01 4.73 -27.65
CA GLY A 58 19.40 6.13 -27.86
C GLY A 58 18.45 7.15 -27.24
N ARG A 59 17.52 6.73 -26.38
CA ARG A 59 16.61 7.64 -25.65
C ARG A 59 17.31 8.35 -24.48
N LEU A 60 18.35 7.75 -23.93
CA LEU A 60 19.19 8.33 -22.89
C LEU A 60 20.59 8.55 -23.44
N THR A 61 21.01 9.81 -23.52
CA THR A 61 22.35 10.27 -23.95
C THR A 61 23.07 10.95 -22.79
N ALA A 62 24.39 11.12 -22.88
CA ALA A 62 25.22 11.64 -21.79
C ALA A 62 24.86 13.06 -21.32
N ASP A 63 24.23 13.87 -22.17
CA ASP A 63 23.79 15.23 -21.87
C ASP A 63 22.43 15.30 -21.16
N ARG A 64 21.64 14.22 -21.21
CA ARG A 64 20.32 14.14 -20.58
C ARG A 64 20.42 13.92 -19.08
N ILE A 65 19.39 14.36 -18.38
CA ILE A 65 19.20 14.17 -16.92
C ILE A 65 18.18 13.06 -16.73
N LEU A 66 18.55 12.05 -15.95
CA LEU A 66 17.61 11.03 -15.46
C LEU A 66 16.57 11.68 -14.58
N LEU A 67 15.30 11.51 -14.91
CA LEU A 67 14.17 12.06 -14.19
C LEU A 67 13.19 10.94 -13.82
N ASP A 68 12.77 10.89 -12.55
CA ASP A 68 11.63 10.07 -12.15
C ASP A 68 11.05 10.56 -10.82
N SER A 69 9.96 9.94 -10.40
CA SER A 69 9.34 10.11 -9.09
C SER A 69 9.57 8.87 -8.23
N SER A 70 9.79 9.08 -6.94
CA SER A 70 9.99 7.96 -6.02
C SER A 70 9.65 8.33 -4.60
N SER A 71 8.93 7.44 -3.91
CA SER A 71 8.74 7.50 -2.46
C SER A 71 9.92 6.88 -1.67
N GLY A 72 10.99 6.43 -2.35
CA GLY A 72 12.14 5.85 -1.64
C GLY A 72 13.08 5.02 -2.49
N ASN A 73 12.91 3.71 -2.55
CA ASN A 73 13.89 2.77 -3.09
C ASN A 73 14.24 2.99 -4.58
N ALA A 74 13.28 3.36 -5.41
CA ALA A 74 13.56 3.65 -6.81
C ALA A 74 14.43 4.91 -6.97
N GLY A 75 14.20 5.94 -6.14
CA GLY A 75 15.05 7.12 -6.13
C GLY A 75 16.50 6.79 -5.77
N ILE A 76 16.72 5.94 -4.76
CA ILE A 76 18.05 5.48 -4.38
C ILE A 76 18.70 4.70 -5.53
N ALA A 77 17.97 3.80 -6.19
CA ALA A 77 18.46 3.05 -7.33
C ALA A 77 18.85 3.99 -8.50
N TYR A 78 17.99 4.97 -8.84
CA TYR A 78 18.32 5.99 -9.86
C TYR A 78 19.59 6.78 -9.50
N ALA A 79 19.68 7.26 -8.25
CA ALA A 79 20.83 8.03 -7.81
C ALA A 79 22.13 7.22 -7.85
N MET A 80 22.11 5.98 -7.35
CA MET A 80 23.25 5.07 -7.34
C MET A 80 23.71 4.73 -8.77
N ILE A 81 22.78 4.33 -9.64
CA ILE A 81 23.13 3.93 -11.01
C ILE A 81 23.57 5.14 -11.82
N ALA A 82 22.94 6.32 -11.62
CA ALA A 82 23.36 7.56 -12.24
C ALA A 82 24.83 7.89 -11.85
N ALA A 83 25.14 7.85 -10.56
CA ALA A 83 26.50 8.09 -10.08
C ALA A 83 27.51 7.09 -10.68
N ALA A 84 27.17 5.79 -10.74
CA ALA A 84 28.03 4.75 -11.30
C ALA A 84 28.25 4.89 -12.82
N LYS A 85 27.25 5.41 -13.56
CA LYS A 85 27.32 5.60 -15.03
C LYS A 85 27.71 7.02 -15.45
N GLY A 86 27.85 7.98 -14.52
CA GLY A 86 28.21 9.36 -14.79
C GLY A 86 27.04 10.25 -15.28
N TYR A 87 25.80 9.86 -15.03
CA TYR A 87 24.63 10.66 -15.31
C TYR A 87 24.26 11.60 -14.16
N ARG A 88 23.53 12.66 -14.46
CA ARG A 88 22.85 13.47 -13.47
C ARG A 88 21.46 12.90 -13.22
N ALA A 89 21.01 12.87 -11.95
CA ALA A 89 19.67 12.45 -11.57
C ALA A 89 18.91 13.62 -10.92
N ARG A 90 17.63 13.78 -11.29
CA ARG A 90 16.67 14.68 -10.66
C ARG A 90 15.43 13.91 -10.26
N LEU A 91 15.06 13.97 -9.00
CA LEU A 91 14.04 13.10 -8.42
C LEU A 91 12.99 13.90 -7.69
N PHE A 92 11.72 13.60 -7.93
CA PHE A 92 10.60 14.11 -7.16
C PHE A 92 10.25 13.10 -6.06
N VAL A 93 10.24 13.57 -4.80
CA VAL A 93 10.12 12.73 -3.61
C VAL A 93 9.13 13.38 -2.64
N PRO A 94 8.14 12.66 -2.09
CA PRO A 94 7.29 13.20 -1.04
C PRO A 94 8.10 13.65 0.17
N GLU A 95 7.77 14.80 0.76
CA GLU A 95 8.58 15.38 1.84
C GLU A 95 8.61 14.53 3.12
N ASN A 96 7.62 13.69 3.33
CA ASN A 96 7.50 12.83 4.52
C ASN A 96 8.29 11.50 4.45
N VAL A 97 9.12 11.28 3.41
CA VAL A 97 10.01 10.11 3.41
C VAL A 97 11.03 10.17 4.56
N SER A 98 11.49 9.00 5.03
CA SER A 98 12.37 8.88 6.19
C SER A 98 13.65 9.71 6.06
N ALA A 99 14.21 10.12 7.21
CA ALA A 99 15.45 10.89 7.27
C ALA A 99 16.62 10.14 6.61
N GLU A 100 16.67 8.83 6.79
CA GLU A 100 17.68 7.95 6.21
C GLU A 100 17.67 8.01 4.69
N ARG A 101 16.48 7.95 4.06
CA ARG A 101 16.36 8.03 2.60
C ARG A 101 16.80 9.39 2.06
N LYS A 102 16.43 10.48 2.73
CA LYS A 102 16.90 11.83 2.37
C LYS A 102 18.43 11.90 2.41
N ALA A 103 19.04 11.36 3.47
CA ALA A 103 20.50 11.31 3.62
C ALA A 103 21.18 10.49 2.52
N ILE A 104 20.64 9.31 2.19
CA ILE A 104 21.17 8.45 1.12
C ILE A 104 21.09 9.14 -0.25
N LEU A 105 19.95 9.74 -0.60
CA LEU A 105 19.77 10.44 -1.88
C LEU A 105 20.75 11.61 -2.02
N HIS A 106 20.93 12.37 -0.94
CA HIS A 106 21.89 13.46 -0.90
C HIS A 106 23.34 12.97 -1.06
N ALA A 107 23.73 11.91 -0.33
CA ALA A 107 25.05 11.32 -0.39
C ALA A 107 25.38 10.77 -1.80
N LEU A 108 24.39 10.27 -2.53
CA LEU A 108 24.54 9.80 -3.91
C LEU A 108 24.50 10.94 -4.96
N GLY A 109 24.37 12.20 -4.54
CA GLY A 109 24.46 13.37 -5.42
C GLY A 109 23.23 13.63 -6.30
N ALA A 110 22.08 13.04 -5.98
CA ALA A 110 20.85 13.33 -6.71
C ALA A 110 20.31 14.72 -6.39
N ALA A 111 19.80 15.43 -7.40
CA ALA A 111 19.00 16.64 -7.22
C ALA A 111 17.58 16.22 -6.81
N VAL A 112 17.18 16.51 -5.58
CA VAL A 112 15.88 16.09 -5.03
C VAL A 112 14.95 17.29 -4.93
N GLU A 113 13.74 17.15 -5.45
CA GLU A 113 12.63 18.08 -5.27
C GLU A 113 11.56 17.42 -4.41
N TYR A 114 11.28 18.05 -3.28
CA TYR A 114 10.26 17.56 -2.37
C TYR A 114 8.87 18.02 -2.81
N THR A 115 7.95 17.06 -2.84
CA THR A 115 6.53 17.29 -3.17
C THR A 115 5.68 17.26 -1.92
N ASN A 116 4.43 17.72 -2.04
CA ASN A 116 3.47 17.74 -0.95
C ASN A 116 3.31 16.31 -0.36
N PRO A 117 3.61 16.11 0.93
CA PRO A 117 3.54 14.80 1.57
C PRO A 117 2.14 14.17 1.57
N LEU A 118 1.09 15.00 1.47
CA LEU A 118 -0.30 14.57 1.48
C LEU A 118 -0.75 13.92 0.17
N GLU A 119 -0.09 14.27 -0.93
CA GLU A 119 -0.33 13.67 -2.24
C GLU A 119 0.48 12.37 -2.41
N GLY A 120 1.36 12.07 -1.47
CA GLY A 120 2.16 10.85 -1.46
C GLY A 120 2.94 10.62 -2.75
N SER A 121 3.03 9.38 -3.17
CA SER A 121 3.71 9.01 -4.42
C SER A 121 3.02 9.54 -5.66
N ASP A 122 1.71 9.75 -5.63
CA ASP A 122 0.93 10.17 -6.79
C ASP A 122 1.19 11.64 -7.14
N GLY A 123 1.33 12.52 -6.14
CA GLY A 123 1.76 13.91 -6.34
C GLY A 123 3.17 14.00 -6.95
N ALA A 124 4.10 13.18 -6.49
CA ALA A 124 5.45 13.12 -7.07
C ALA A 124 5.44 12.64 -8.53
N ILE A 125 4.59 11.66 -8.88
CA ILE A 125 4.41 11.19 -10.26
C ILE A 125 3.90 12.32 -11.16
N VAL A 126 2.89 13.06 -10.72
CA VAL A 126 2.31 14.18 -11.49
C VAL A 126 3.36 15.26 -11.74
N ALA A 127 4.12 15.65 -10.70
CA ALA A 127 5.17 16.66 -10.81
C ALA A 127 6.31 16.23 -11.77
N ALA A 128 6.77 14.98 -11.67
CA ALA A 128 7.80 14.45 -12.56
C ALA A 128 7.35 14.42 -14.02
N ARG A 129 6.11 13.99 -14.28
CA ARG A 129 5.52 13.99 -15.63
C ARG A 129 5.38 15.38 -16.21
N ALA A 130 4.97 16.35 -15.42
CA ALA A 130 4.85 17.73 -15.84
C ALA A 130 6.21 18.32 -16.28
N LEU A 131 7.27 18.09 -15.48
CA LEU A 131 8.61 18.53 -15.83
C LEU A 131 9.16 17.82 -17.06
N ALA A 132 8.95 16.52 -17.19
CA ALA A 132 9.34 15.75 -18.37
C ALA A 132 8.70 16.30 -19.63
N ALA A 133 7.40 16.59 -19.60
CA ALA A 133 6.64 17.14 -20.72
C ALA A 133 7.10 18.55 -21.12
N ALA A 134 7.58 19.37 -20.16
CA ALA A 134 8.03 20.73 -20.40
C ALA A 134 9.37 20.79 -21.15
N ASP A 135 10.26 19.78 -21.03
CA ASP A 135 11.57 19.77 -21.70
C ASP A 135 12.02 18.33 -22.01
N LEU A 136 11.43 17.76 -23.04
CA LEU A 136 11.71 16.39 -23.52
C LEU A 136 13.15 16.19 -24.02
N GLN A 137 13.86 17.26 -24.37
CA GLN A 137 15.25 17.15 -24.83
C GLN A 137 16.23 17.03 -23.68
N ARG A 138 15.94 17.70 -22.57
CA ARG A 138 16.81 17.77 -21.40
C ARG A 138 16.65 16.57 -20.50
N TYR A 139 15.42 16.04 -20.35
CA TYR A 139 15.11 15.00 -19.40
C TYR A 139 14.83 13.67 -20.09
N PHE A 140 15.36 12.58 -19.52
CA PHE A 140 14.89 11.23 -19.76
C PHE A 140 14.02 10.82 -18.59
N PHE A 141 12.73 10.71 -18.80
CA PHE A 141 11.77 10.25 -17.80
C PHE A 141 11.68 8.73 -17.82
N GLY A 142 12.10 8.08 -16.74
CA GLY A 142 12.15 6.62 -16.63
C GLY A 142 10.77 5.96 -16.57
N ASP A 143 9.80 6.66 -15.96
CA ASP A 143 8.39 6.23 -15.80
C ASP A 143 8.24 4.77 -15.35
N GLN A 144 8.82 4.43 -14.23
CA GLN A 144 8.83 3.06 -13.71
C GLN A 144 7.43 2.40 -13.62
N TYR A 145 6.37 3.21 -13.57
CA TYR A 145 4.99 2.74 -13.49
C TYR A 145 4.40 2.28 -14.83
N ASN A 146 4.94 2.77 -15.94
CA ASN A 146 4.45 2.43 -17.29
C ASN A 146 5.54 1.83 -18.18
N ASN A 147 6.79 1.79 -17.74
CA ASN A 147 7.91 1.33 -18.53
C ASN A 147 7.98 -0.20 -18.60
N PRO A 148 7.87 -0.82 -19.79
CA PRO A 148 7.91 -2.27 -19.96
C PRO A 148 9.25 -2.91 -19.54
N SER A 149 10.32 -2.14 -19.47
CA SER A 149 11.61 -2.62 -18.97
C SER A 149 11.56 -3.03 -17.50
N ASN A 150 10.62 -2.47 -16.72
CA ASN A 150 10.45 -2.84 -15.31
C ASN A 150 10.05 -4.32 -15.16
N PRO A 151 8.89 -4.80 -15.64
CA PRO A 151 8.57 -6.22 -15.53
C PRO A 151 9.54 -7.11 -16.30
N ARG A 152 10.13 -6.64 -17.38
CA ARG A 152 11.14 -7.39 -18.14
C ARG A 152 12.39 -7.69 -17.31
N ALA A 153 12.86 -6.75 -16.47
CA ALA A 153 13.96 -6.99 -15.54
C ALA A 153 13.69 -8.20 -14.65
N HIS A 154 12.49 -8.27 -14.06
CA HIS A 154 12.11 -9.36 -13.15
C HIS A 154 11.83 -10.69 -13.87
N TYR A 155 11.33 -10.63 -15.10
CA TYR A 155 11.18 -11.81 -15.94
C TYR A 155 12.53 -12.45 -16.26
N GLU A 156 13.52 -11.65 -16.67
CA GLU A 156 14.84 -12.13 -17.09
C GLU A 156 15.75 -12.50 -15.91
N THR A 157 15.51 -11.94 -14.72
CA THR A 157 16.36 -12.15 -13.52
C THR A 157 15.60 -12.82 -12.39
N THR A 158 14.77 -12.11 -11.63
CA THR A 158 14.14 -12.56 -10.38
C THR A 158 13.39 -13.88 -10.53
N GLY A 159 12.53 -14.01 -11.55
CA GLY A 159 11.76 -15.23 -11.79
C GLY A 159 12.67 -16.41 -12.15
N ARG A 160 13.69 -16.19 -12.99
CA ARG A 160 14.69 -17.20 -13.33
C ARG A 160 15.50 -17.64 -12.11
N GLU A 161 15.97 -16.70 -11.31
CA GLU A 161 16.74 -16.98 -10.09
C GLU A 161 15.93 -17.81 -9.08
N ILE A 162 14.67 -17.44 -8.82
CA ILE A 162 13.78 -18.20 -7.92
C ILE A 162 13.60 -19.63 -8.43
N TRP A 163 13.34 -19.80 -9.71
CA TRP A 163 13.23 -21.15 -10.30
C TRP A 163 14.48 -21.99 -10.10
N GLN A 164 15.66 -21.41 -10.39
CA GLN A 164 16.96 -22.10 -10.25
C GLN A 164 17.30 -22.37 -8.78
N GLN A 165 17.12 -21.40 -7.89
CA GLN A 165 17.48 -21.51 -6.48
C GLN A 165 16.60 -22.52 -5.72
N THR A 166 15.37 -22.72 -6.15
CA THR A 166 14.47 -23.74 -5.60
C THR A 166 14.62 -25.09 -6.28
N GLY A 167 15.48 -25.21 -7.31
CA GLY A 167 15.59 -26.41 -8.13
C GLY A 167 14.27 -26.76 -8.83
N GLY A 168 13.49 -25.77 -9.22
CA GLY A 168 12.17 -25.94 -9.84
C GLY A 168 11.06 -26.38 -8.90
N ARG A 169 11.30 -26.42 -7.57
CA ARG A 169 10.32 -26.87 -6.56
C ARG A 169 9.34 -25.79 -6.10
N VAL A 170 9.51 -24.52 -6.50
CA VAL A 170 8.60 -23.43 -6.12
C VAL A 170 7.17 -23.78 -6.54
N THR A 171 6.24 -23.73 -5.58
CA THR A 171 4.81 -23.97 -5.80
C THR A 171 4.00 -22.69 -5.70
N HIS A 172 4.45 -21.74 -4.88
CA HIS A 172 3.79 -20.46 -4.67
C HIS A 172 4.81 -19.32 -4.69
N PHE A 173 4.54 -18.31 -5.49
CA PHE A 173 5.32 -17.07 -5.56
C PHE A 173 4.50 -15.91 -5.00
N VAL A 174 5.05 -15.20 -4.02
CA VAL A 174 4.35 -14.12 -3.31
C VAL A 174 5.10 -12.80 -3.51
N ALA A 175 4.42 -11.78 -4.00
CA ALA A 175 5.03 -10.46 -4.16
C ALA A 175 4.04 -9.31 -3.89
N GLY A 176 4.55 -8.24 -3.29
CA GLY A 176 3.79 -7.04 -3.01
C GLY A 176 3.49 -6.19 -4.25
N LEU A 177 2.31 -5.59 -4.29
CA LEU A 177 1.87 -4.66 -5.34
C LEU A 177 2.34 -3.23 -5.02
N GLY A 178 3.39 -2.76 -5.71
CA GLY A 178 3.80 -1.35 -5.78
C GLY A 178 3.68 -0.86 -7.22
N THR A 179 4.78 -0.91 -7.99
CA THR A 179 4.71 -0.75 -9.46
C THR A 179 4.13 -1.97 -10.16
N SER A 180 3.99 -3.09 -9.47
CA SER A 180 3.63 -4.42 -9.96
C SER A 180 4.69 -5.14 -10.82
N GLY A 181 5.76 -4.47 -11.22
CA GLY A 181 6.76 -5.04 -12.14
C GLY A 181 7.36 -6.36 -11.65
N THR A 182 7.64 -6.49 -10.36
CA THR A 182 8.18 -7.72 -9.76
C THR A 182 7.18 -8.88 -9.87
N LEU A 183 5.92 -8.66 -9.48
CA LEU A 183 4.87 -9.65 -9.57
C LEU A 183 4.65 -10.11 -11.02
N VAL A 184 4.46 -9.13 -11.93
CA VAL A 184 4.15 -9.40 -13.33
C VAL A 184 5.31 -10.09 -14.03
N GLY A 185 6.54 -9.58 -13.85
CA GLY A 185 7.71 -10.14 -14.54
C GLY A 185 8.07 -11.53 -14.01
N ALA A 186 8.28 -11.67 -12.71
CA ALA A 186 8.66 -12.95 -12.13
C ALA A 186 7.53 -13.97 -12.21
N GLY A 187 6.26 -13.56 -12.01
CA GLY A 187 5.09 -14.43 -12.13
C GLY A 187 4.97 -15.04 -13.54
N ARG A 188 5.06 -14.23 -14.59
CA ARG A 188 5.07 -14.72 -16.00
C ARG A 188 6.17 -15.74 -16.23
N ARG A 189 7.39 -15.45 -15.77
CA ARG A 189 8.52 -16.36 -15.91
C ARG A 189 8.32 -17.70 -15.22
N LEU A 190 7.73 -17.67 -14.02
CA LEU A 190 7.45 -18.87 -13.24
C LEU A 190 6.31 -19.68 -13.85
N HIS A 191 5.24 -19.04 -14.34
CA HIS A 191 4.17 -19.72 -15.08
C HIS A 191 4.65 -20.39 -16.37
N GLU A 192 5.58 -19.74 -17.09
CA GLU A 192 6.19 -20.37 -18.29
C GLU A 192 7.05 -21.59 -17.92
N ALA A 193 7.74 -21.55 -16.77
CA ALA A 193 8.53 -22.69 -16.31
C ALA A 193 7.63 -23.83 -15.79
N ASN A 194 6.55 -23.50 -15.10
CA ASN A 194 5.55 -24.46 -14.62
C ASN A 194 4.22 -23.72 -14.40
N ALA A 195 3.23 -24.00 -15.23
CA ALA A 195 1.90 -23.39 -15.15
C ALA A 195 1.12 -23.71 -13.85
N ALA A 196 1.58 -24.68 -13.06
CA ALA A 196 0.96 -25.02 -11.77
C ALA A 196 1.46 -24.12 -10.60
N VAL A 197 2.49 -23.29 -10.81
CA VAL A 197 2.93 -22.34 -9.80
C VAL A 197 1.82 -21.31 -9.56
N GLN A 198 1.45 -21.11 -8.31
CA GLN A 198 0.46 -20.11 -7.92
C GLN A 198 1.14 -18.78 -7.65
N VAL A 199 0.70 -17.73 -8.32
CA VAL A 199 1.20 -16.37 -8.13
C VAL A 199 0.25 -15.60 -7.22
N VAL A 200 0.78 -15.11 -6.10
CA VAL A 200 0.02 -14.44 -5.05
C VAL A 200 0.45 -12.98 -4.93
N ALA A 201 -0.47 -12.10 -5.18
CA ALA A 201 -0.29 -10.68 -4.96
C ALA A 201 -0.55 -10.31 -3.49
N VAL A 202 0.25 -9.39 -2.94
CA VAL A 202 0.02 -8.80 -1.62
C VAL A 202 -0.19 -7.31 -1.78
N GLU A 203 -1.30 -6.80 -1.24
CA GLU A 203 -1.60 -5.37 -1.19
C GLU A 203 -1.99 -4.95 0.24
N PRO A 204 -1.90 -3.65 0.59
CA PRO A 204 -2.51 -3.14 1.81
C PRO A 204 -4.02 -3.38 1.81
N ASP A 205 -4.63 -3.53 2.99
CA ASP A 205 -6.06 -3.75 3.14
C ASP A 205 -6.91 -2.50 2.87
N SER A 206 -6.27 -1.33 2.83
CA SER A 206 -6.96 -0.05 2.56
C SER A 206 -6.06 0.92 1.78
N GLY A 207 -6.66 1.97 1.23
CA GLY A 207 -5.93 3.05 0.55
C GLY A 207 -5.08 3.91 1.49
N MET A 208 -5.45 3.95 2.78
CA MET A 208 -4.67 4.60 3.84
C MET A 208 -3.93 3.54 4.63
N HIS A 209 -2.65 3.43 4.37
CA HIS A 209 -1.78 2.44 4.99
C HIS A 209 -0.38 2.98 5.22
N GLY A 210 0.33 2.43 6.20
CA GLY A 210 1.72 2.75 6.50
C GLY A 210 2.75 1.86 5.80
N ILE A 211 2.34 0.91 4.95
CA ILE A 211 3.26 -0.04 4.30
C ILE A 211 3.93 0.63 3.10
N GLU A 212 5.06 1.28 3.33
CA GLU A 212 5.75 1.99 2.27
C GLU A 212 6.21 1.06 1.13
N GLY A 213 6.05 1.54 -0.11
CA GLY A 213 6.41 0.79 -1.32
C GLY A 213 5.29 -0.08 -1.89
N LEU A 214 4.20 -0.31 -1.16
CA LEU A 214 3.00 -0.95 -1.67
C LEU A 214 1.92 0.07 -2.07
N LYS A 215 0.97 -0.38 -2.85
CA LYS A 215 -0.22 0.36 -3.29
C LYS A 215 -1.46 -0.51 -3.09
N HIS A 216 -2.53 0.09 -2.60
CA HIS A 216 -3.86 -0.49 -2.66
C HIS A 216 -4.45 -0.20 -4.05
N MET A 217 -4.58 -1.22 -4.89
CA MET A 217 -4.91 -1.03 -6.31
C MET A 217 -6.30 -0.42 -6.54
N GLY A 218 -7.20 -0.58 -5.57
CA GLY A 218 -8.56 -0.01 -5.65
C GLY A 218 -8.64 1.50 -5.44
N SER A 219 -7.61 2.16 -4.85
CA SER A 219 -7.65 3.58 -4.49
C SER A 219 -6.48 4.42 -5.03
N ALA A 220 -5.42 3.79 -5.52
CA ALA A 220 -4.25 4.48 -6.05
C ALA A 220 -4.27 4.56 -7.58
N ILE A 221 -3.42 5.44 -8.17
CA ILE A 221 -3.16 5.39 -9.61
C ILE A 221 -2.59 4.02 -9.96
N VAL A 222 -3.36 3.25 -10.74
CA VAL A 222 -2.96 1.90 -11.16
C VAL A 222 -1.80 2.01 -12.15
N PRO A 223 -0.68 1.29 -11.92
CA PRO A 223 0.43 1.26 -12.87
C PRO A 223 0.01 0.68 -14.23
N GLY A 224 0.45 1.31 -15.34
CA GLY A 224 0.13 0.81 -16.68
C GLY A 224 0.78 -0.53 -17.03
N ILE A 225 1.80 -0.95 -16.27
CA ILE A 225 2.42 -2.27 -16.41
C ILE A 225 1.74 -3.35 -15.57
N TYR A 226 0.71 -3.00 -14.77
CA TYR A 226 -0.04 -3.97 -13.99
C TYR A 226 -0.90 -4.85 -14.89
N ASP A 227 -0.77 -6.14 -14.71
CA ASP A 227 -1.55 -7.15 -15.41
C ASP A 227 -2.19 -8.10 -14.37
N PRO A 228 -3.48 -7.94 -14.10
CA PRO A 228 -4.18 -8.75 -13.11
C PRO A 228 -4.31 -10.23 -13.53
N SER A 229 -4.10 -10.57 -14.80
CA SER A 229 -4.16 -11.95 -15.27
C SER A 229 -2.96 -12.80 -14.86
N VAL A 230 -1.92 -12.18 -14.29
CA VAL A 230 -0.69 -12.88 -13.89
C VAL A 230 -0.80 -13.49 -12.49
N HIS A 231 -1.61 -12.93 -11.61
CA HIS A 231 -1.76 -13.48 -10.26
C HIS A 231 -3.05 -14.31 -10.13
N ASP A 232 -2.96 -15.38 -9.36
CA ASP A 232 -4.06 -16.29 -9.08
C ASP A 232 -4.86 -15.84 -7.84
N HIS A 233 -4.17 -15.18 -6.90
CA HIS A 233 -4.74 -14.74 -5.63
C HIS A 233 -4.25 -13.36 -5.23
N VAL A 234 -5.10 -12.63 -4.47
CA VAL A 234 -4.73 -11.37 -3.81
C VAL A 234 -4.94 -11.52 -2.30
N ILE A 235 -3.93 -11.12 -1.55
CA ILE A 235 -3.97 -11.10 -0.08
C ILE A 235 -3.86 -9.64 0.38
N SER A 236 -4.85 -9.17 1.10
CA SER A 236 -4.83 -7.86 1.74
C SER A 236 -4.23 -7.97 3.14
N VAL A 237 -3.26 -7.09 3.44
CA VAL A 237 -2.49 -7.10 4.70
C VAL A 237 -2.62 -5.76 5.40
N ARG A 238 -2.94 -5.80 6.70
CA ARG A 238 -3.00 -4.62 7.56
C ARG A 238 -1.60 -4.08 7.87
N THR A 239 -1.49 -2.77 8.03
CA THR A 239 -0.23 -2.10 8.40
C THR A 239 0.37 -2.69 9.68
N GLU A 240 -0.43 -2.86 10.73
CA GLU A 240 0.00 -3.39 12.02
C GLU A 240 0.53 -4.81 11.90
N SER A 241 -0.12 -5.65 11.10
CA SER A 241 0.33 -7.03 10.85
C SER A 241 1.68 -7.07 10.12
N ALA A 242 1.88 -6.17 9.16
CA ALA A 242 3.15 -6.03 8.46
C ALA A 242 4.27 -5.57 9.42
N TYR A 243 4.00 -4.57 10.28
CA TYR A 243 4.96 -4.05 11.25
C TYR A 243 5.31 -5.09 12.32
N ALA A 244 4.31 -5.77 12.89
CA ALA A 244 4.55 -6.87 13.83
C ALA A 244 5.42 -7.97 13.20
N MET A 245 5.19 -8.32 11.92
CA MET A 245 6.00 -9.31 11.22
C MET A 245 7.44 -8.81 10.99
N VAL A 246 7.65 -7.52 10.67
CA VAL A 246 9.00 -6.94 10.56
C VAL A 246 9.76 -7.10 11.88
N ARG A 247 9.14 -6.78 13.01
CA ARG A 247 9.74 -6.94 14.35
C ARG A 247 10.05 -8.41 14.65
N ARG A 248 9.13 -9.32 14.33
CA ARG A 248 9.33 -10.77 14.49
C ARG A 248 10.47 -11.29 13.63
N LEU A 249 10.55 -10.89 12.35
CA LEU A 249 11.65 -11.27 11.45
C LEU A 249 13.01 -10.79 12.01
N ALA A 250 13.06 -9.59 12.58
CA ALA A 250 14.27 -9.07 13.22
C ALA A 250 14.63 -9.87 14.49
N ALA A 251 13.67 -10.08 15.40
CA ALA A 251 13.92 -10.71 16.69
C ALA A 251 14.10 -12.24 16.61
N GLU A 252 13.33 -12.90 15.74
CA GLU A 252 13.29 -14.36 15.66
C GLU A 252 14.20 -14.92 14.58
N GLU A 253 14.35 -14.26 13.42
CA GLU A 253 15.16 -14.74 12.30
C GLU A 253 16.49 -13.95 12.13
N GLY A 254 16.65 -12.83 12.85
CA GLY A 254 17.82 -11.93 12.68
C GLY A 254 17.77 -11.13 11.37
N LEU A 255 16.60 -10.99 10.77
CA LEU A 255 16.40 -10.33 9.48
C LEU A 255 15.85 -8.91 9.67
N LEU A 256 16.74 -7.90 9.59
CA LEU A 256 16.35 -6.50 9.61
C LEU A 256 15.82 -6.10 8.21
N VAL A 257 14.52 -6.08 8.05
CA VAL A 257 13.85 -5.91 6.76
C VAL A 257 12.83 -4.78 6.77
N GLY A 258 12.44 -4.31 5.58
CA GLY A 258 11.47 -3.22 5.43
C GLY A 258 10.01 -3.68 5.59
N GLN A 259 9.12 -2.69 5.66
CA GLN A 259 7.68 -2.86 5.90
C GLN A 259 6.99 -3.74 4.85
N SER A 260 7.31 -3.57 3.57
CA SER A 260 6.76 -4.38 2.48
C SER A 260 7.26 -5.83 2.51
N THR A 261 8.45 -6.10 3.09
CA THR A 261 8.92 -7.46 3.37
C THR A 261 8.07 -8.10 4.46
N GLY A 262 7.72 -7.35 5.52
CA GLY A 262 6.80 -7.82 6.55
C GLY A 262 5.44 -8.21 5.96
N ALA A 263 4.87 -7.37 5.11
CA ALA A 263 3.61 -7.66 4.42
C ALA A 263 3.71 -8.92 3.53
N ALA A 264 4.78 -9.05 2.75
CA ALA A 264 5.01 -10.23 1.91
C ALA A 264 5.17 -11.51 2.74
N ALA A 265 5.86 -11.44 3.89
CA ALA A 265 6.00 -12.56 4.81
C ALA A 265 4.67 -12.96 5.47
N VAL A 266 3.82 -12.00 5.86
CA VAL A 266 2.45 -12.27 6.33
C VAL A 266 1.66 -13.02 5.26
N GLY A 267 1.68 -12.53 4.02
CA GLY A 267 1.02 -13.19 2.89
C GLY A 267 1.55 -14.61 2.64
N ALA A 268 2.87 -14.78 2.65
CA ALA A 268 3.52 -16.09 2.44
C ALA A 268 3.15 -17.10 3.54
N LEU A 269 3.17 -16.69 4.82
CA LEU A 269 2.79 -17.56 5.93
C LEU A 269 1.29 -17.88 5.90
N ALA A 270 0.44 -16.94 5.48
CA ALA A 270 -0.98 -17.18 5.30
C ALA A 270 -1.24 -18.27 4.24
N VAL A 271 -0.56 -18.21 3.10
CA VAL A 271 -0.59 -19.27 2.08
C VAL A 271 -0.05 -20.58 2.64
N ALA A 272 1.14 -20.55 3.23
CA ALA A 272 1.83 -21.75 3.72
C ALA A 272 0.99 -22.54 4.73
N ARG A 273 0.23 -21.86 5.60
CA ARG A 273 -0.68 -22.51 6.58
C ARG A 273 -1.86 -23.25 5.94
N THR A 274 -2.13 -23.04 4.66
CA THR A 274 -3.18 -23.77 3.93
C THR A 274 -2.65 -25.05 3.25
N LEU A 275 -1.33 -25.22 3.22
CA LEU A 275 -0.67 -26.29 2.47
C LEU A 275 -0.36 -27.48 3.35
N HIS A 276 -0.41 -28.68 2.76
CA HIS A 276 0.14 -29.91 3.35
C HIS A 276 1.59 -30.14 2.94
N GLU A 277 1.97 -29.70 1.74
CA GLU A 277 3.33 -29.70 1.19
C GLU A 277 3.50 -28.54 0.21
N GLY A 278 4.69 -28.00 0.05
CA GLY A 278 4.97 -26.96 -0.92
C GLY A 278 6.16 -26.09 -0.58
N VAL A 279 6.59 -25.32 -1.58
CA VAL A 279 7.66 -24.33 -1.48
C VAL A 279 7.11 -22.97 -1.81
N VAL A 280 7.01 -22.11 -0.81
CA VAL A 280 6.52 -20.74 -0.92
C VAL A 280 7.72 -19.78 -0.95
N VAL A 281 7.84 -18.96 -1.98
CA VAL A 281 8.89 -17.94 -2.07
C VAL A 281 8.25 -16.56 -2.11
N ALA A 282 8.50 -15.75 -1.08
CA ALA A 282 8.08 -14.35 -1.04
C ALA A 282 9.24 -13.43 -1.38
N VAL A 283 8.95 -12.31 -2.06
CA VAL A 283 9.95 -11.28 -2.30
C VAL A 283 10.07 -10.39 -1.07
N GLY A 284 11.28 -10.28 -0.51
CA GLY A 284 11.64 -9.28 0.49
C GLY A 284 12.28 -8.07 -0.20
N PRO A 285 11.52 -6.98 -0.44
CA PRO A 285 11.96 -5.94 -1.37
C PRO A 285 13.16 -5.11 -0.89
N ASP A 286 13.33 -4.89 0.41
CA ASP A 286 14.40 -4.03 0.95
C ASP A 286 14.75 -4.32 2.41
N GLY A 287 15.85 -3.69 2.88
CA GLY A 287 16.31 -3.75 4.26
C GLY A 287 15.58 -2.79 5.20
N GLY A 288 15.64 -3.07 6.50
CA GLY A 288 15.00 -2.28 7.57
C GLY A 288 15.77 -1.04 7.99
N ASP A 289 17.03 -0.90 7.59
CA ASP A 289 17.91 0.22 7.90
C ASP A 289 17.36 1.59 7.45
N ARG A 290 16.47 1.60 6.48
CA ARG A 290 15.81 2.79 5.90
C ARG A 290 14.58 3.25 6.68
N TYR A 291 14.19 2.53 7.72
CA TYR A 291 12.95 2.72 8.47
C TYR A 291 13.20 2.90 9.97
N LEU A 292 14.46 3.03 10.40
CA LEU A 292 14.83 3.08 11.83
C LEU A 292 14.20 4.26 12.56
N SER A 293 13.98 5.38 11.86
CA SER A 293 13.32 6.57 12.40
C SER A 293 11.80 6.54 12.30
N THR A 294 11.21 5.44 11.81
CA THR A 294 9.75 5.31 11.63
C THR A 294 9.10 4.54 12.78
N THR A 295 7.79 4.63 12.89
CA THR A 295 6.99 3.92 13.91
C THR A 295 6.96 2.39 13.74
N THR A 296 7.58 1.85 12.70
CA THR A 296 7.66 0.39 12.44
C THR A 296 8.21 -0.39 13.64
N TRP A 297 9.13 0.23 14.41
CA TRP A 297 9.84 -0.40 15.52
C TRP A 297 9.21 -0.13 16.90
N GLU A 298 8.16 0.69 16.95
CA GLU A 298 7.42 0.95 18.17
C GLU A 298 6.45 -0.20 18.44
N GLU A 299 6.34 -0.61 19.71
CA GLU A 299 5.30 -1.58 20.10
C GLU A 299 3.93 -0.92 19.94
N GLY A 300 3.01 -1.60 19.28
CA GLY A 300 1.64 -1.14 19.16
C GLY A 300 0.95 -1.10 20.53
N PRO A 301 -0.10 -0.27 20.74
CA PRO A 301 -0.78 -0.07 22.02
C PRO A 301 -1.36 -1.34 22.65
N HIS A 302 -1.33 -2.47 21.97
CA HIS A 302 -1.85 -3.76 22.45
C HIS A 302 -0.79 -4.84 22.65
N GLY A 303 0.52 -4.50 22.67
CA GLY A 303 1.61 -5.48 22.64
C GLY A 303 1.52 -6.36 21.38
N ASP A 304 2.57 -7.10 21.06
CA ASP A 304 2.53 -8.11 19.97
C ASP A 304 1.57 -9.26 20.36
N ALA A 305 0.25 -8.97 20.37
CA ALA A 305 -0.77 -10.00 20.56
C ALA A 305 -0.70 -10.94 19.37
N GLY A 306 -0.21 -12.13 19.67
CA GLY A 306 0.12 -13.16 18.70
C GLY A 306 -1.01 -13.43 17.71
N ASP A 307 -0.62 -13.59 16.46
CA ASP A 307 -1.24 -14.45 15.44
C ASP A 307 -2.75 -14.34 15.17
N GLY A 308 -3.29 -13.12 15.09
CA GLY A 308 -4.69 -12.86 14.77
C GLY A 308 -4.92 -11.88 13.62
N GLY A 309 -3.88 -11.54 12.83
CA GLY A 309 -3.99 -10.61 11.71
C GLY A 309 -4.95 -11.14 10.65
N PHE A 310 -6.05 -10.42 10.42
CA PHE A 310 -7.00 -10.74 9.35
C PHE A 310 -6.27 -10.64 8.00
N VAL A 311 -6.15 -11.79 7.33
CA VAL A 311 -5.76 -11.89 5.93
C VAL A 311 -7.02 -12.24 5.17
N SER A 312 -7.52 -11.35 4.31
CA SER A 312 -8.57 -11.71 3.37
C SER A 312 -7.94 -12.19 2.08
N VAL A 313 -8.33 -13.39 1.63
CA VAL A 313 -7.90 -13.95 0.34
C VAL A 313 -9.02 -13.76 -0.66
N ARG A 314 -8.77 -13.00 -1.73
CA ARG A 314 -9.66 -12.92 -2.89
C ARG A 314 -9.17 -13.88 -3.96
N THR A 315 -10.04 -14.75 -4.43
CA THR A 315 -9.81 -15.60 -5.61
C THR A 315 -10.77 -15.16 -6.69
N ASP A 316 -10.29 -14.93 -7.89
CA ASP A 316 -11.15 -14.63 -9.05
C ASP A 316 -11.95 -15.85 -9.54
N ILE A 317 -11.74 -17.02 -8.92
CA ILE A 317 -12.48 -18.26 -9.18
C ILE A 317 -13.02 -18.80 -7.86
N GLY A 318 -14.21 -18.33 -7.46
CA GLY A 318 -15.02 -18.93 -6.41
C GLY A 318 -14.55 -18.68 -4.98
N ARG A 319 -15.40 -18.06 -4.20
CA ARG A 319 -15.18 -17.76 -2.76
C ARG A 319 -14.87 -19.02 -1.97
N LEU A 320 -13.61 -19.23 -1.60
CA LEU A 320 -13.24 -20.08 -0.48
C LEU A 320 -13.11 -19.22 0.78
N SER A 321 -14.21 -19.09 1.51
CA SER A 321 -14.23 -18.43 2.81
C SER A 321 -13.69 -19.39 3.87
N PHE A 322 -12.45 -19.22 4.30
CA PHE A 322 -11.99 -19.81 5.56
C PHE A 322 -12.46 -18.96 6.72
N ARG A 323 -13.66 -19.28 7.23
CA ARG A 323 -14.14 -18.83 8.54
C ARG A 323 -13.45 -19.68 9.62
N ARG A 324 -12.41 -19.17 10.28
CA ARG A 324 -12.27 -19.50 11.70
C ARG A 324 -13.32 -18.67 12.45
N ARG A 325 -14.23 -19.39 13.12
CA ARG A 325 -15.23 -18.84 14.01
C ARG A 325 -14.53 -18.06 15.14
N PHE A 326 -14.41 -16.75 14.98
CA PHE A 326 -14.63 -15.89 16.12
C PHE A 326 -16.11 -15.54 16.12
N CYS A 327 -16.75 -15.82 17.24
CA CYS A 327 -18.14 -15.51 17.48
C CYS A 327 -18.31 -13.99 17.46
N TYR A 328 -18.50 -13.41 16.28
CA TYR A 328 -19.24 -12.17 16.19
C TYR A 328 -20.70 -12.56 16.24
N THR A 329 -21.33 -12.35 17.41
CA THR A 329 -22.77 -12.18 17.47
C THR A 329 -23.14 -11.24 16.32
N LYS A 330 -24.27 -11.54 15.65
CA LYS A 330 -24.90 -10.60 14.71
C LYS A 330 -25.27 -9.34 15.50
N GLU A 331 -24.29 -8.46 15.75
CA GLU A 331 -24.59 -7.13 16.23
C GLU A 331 -25.09 -6.29 15.07
N VAL A 332 -26.22 -5.71 15.28
CA VAL A 332 -26.89 -4.78 14.35
C VAL A 332 -25.89 -3.67 14.00
N ASP A 333 -25.60 -3.49 12.70
CA ASP A 333 -24.76 -2.42 12.21
C ASP A 333 -25.31 -1.06 12.67
N GLY A 334 -24.43 -0.13 13.17
CA GLY A 334 -24.90 1.17 13.59
C GLY A 334 -23.86 2.00 14.36
N VAL A 335 -24.28 3.21 14.73
CA VAL A 335 -23.47 4.19 15.46
C VAL A 335 -24.18 4.60 16.74
N VAL A 336 -23.46 4.70 17.85
CA VAL A 336 -23.95 5.19 19.13
C VAL A 336 -23.30 6.54 19.43
N LEU A 337 -24.11 7.58 19.57
CA LEU A 337 -23.71 8.98 19.78
C LEU A 337 -24.38 9.53 21.03
N THR A 338 -23.74 10.48 21.69
CA THR A 338 -24.42 11.35 22.66
C THR A 338 -25.22 12.45 21.92
N ARG A 339 -26.17 13.07 22.62
CA ARG A 339 -26.94 14.23 22.09
C ARG A 339 -26.01 15.37 21.66
N ASP A 340 -24.95 15.64 22.43
CA ASP A 340 -24.00 16.72 22.13
C ASP A 340 -23.17 16.41 20.89
N GLN A 341 -22.76 15.15 20.70
CA GLN A 341 -22.04 14.72 19.50
C GLN A 341 -22.91 14.84 18.25
N LEU A 342 -24.15 14.40 18.31
CA LEU A 342 -25.08 14.58 17.20
C LEU A 342 -25.34 16.06 16.93
N ALA A 343 -25.51 16.88 17.97
CA ALA A 343 -25.70 18.32 17.80
C ALA A 343 -24.50 18.99 17.12
N ALA A 344 -23.27 18.55 17.42
CA ALA A 344 -22.04 19.06 16.79
C ALA A 344 -22.02 18.74 15.28
N VAL A 345 -22.41 17.51 14.89
CA VAL A 345 -22.51 17.10 13.47
C VAL A 345 -23.59 17.92 12.75
N LEU A 346 -24.78 18.08 13.35
CA LEU A 346 -25.89 18.86 12.77
C LEU A 346 -25.53 20.35 12.64
N ALA A 347 -24.78 20.90 13.60
CA ALA A 347 -24.30 22.28 13.54
C ALA A 347 -23.38 22.47 12.34
N GLN A 348 -22.40 21.61 12.13
CA GLN A 348 -21.53 21.69 10.96
C GLN A 348 -22.31 21.58 9.66
N ALA A 349 -23.24 20.63 9.55
CA ALA A 349 -24.04 20.47 8.34
C ALA A 349 -24.83 21.75 7.99
N ARG A 350 -25.37 22.48 9.00
CA ARG A 350 -26.05 23.74 8.81
C ARG A 350 -25.13 24.90 8.49
N GLU A 351 -23.94 24.96 9.13
CA GLU A 351 -22.94 26.01 8.91
C GLU A 351 -22.38 25.97 7.50
N GLU A 352 -22.17 24.77 6.93
CA GLU A 352 -21.55 24.60 5.63
C GLU A 352 -22.59 24.59 4.48
N ALA A 353 -23.88 24.47 4.78
CA ALA A 353 -24.91 24.54 3.73
C ALA A 353 -24.83 25.86 2.93
N PRO A 354 -24.97 25.83 1.59
CA PRO A 354 -25.52 24.74 0.75
C PRO A 354 -24.48 23.72 0.26
N LEU A 355 -23.27 23.72 0.77
CA LEU A 355 -22.25 22.74 0.45
C LEU A 355 -22.42 21.51 1.36
N GLU A 356 -21.92 20.35 0.91
CA GLU A 356 -21.82 19.18 1.77
C GLU A 356 -20.70 19.37 2.80
N CYS A 357 -21.01 19.11 4.07
CA CYS A 357 -19.99 18.95 5.10
C CYS A 357 -19.49 17.51 5.13
N CYS A 358 -18.32 17.28 5.71
CA CYS A 358 -17.80 15.94 5.96
C CYS A 358 -17.00 15.89 7.26
N GLY A 359 -16.81 14.67 7.80
CA GLY A 359 -16.01 14.45 8.97
C GLY A 359 -15.99 12.99 9.40
N LEU A 360 -15.34 12.73 10.53
CA LEU A 360 -15.11 11.41 11.06
C LEU A 360 -15.64 11.29 12.49
N LEU A 361 -16.18 10.13 12.81
CA LEU A 361 -16.57 9.75 14.16
C LEU A 361 -15.59 8.69 14.64
N LEU A 362 -14.82 9.02 15.67
CA LEU A 362 -13.80 8.16 16.26
C LEU A 362 -14.29 7.62 17.60
N GLY A 363 -13.92 6.37 17.92
CA GLY A 363 -14.36 5.76 19.18
C GLY A 363 -13.97 4.30 19.30
N ARG A 364 -14.73 3.51 20.07
CA ARG A 364 -14.50 2.08 20.25
C ARG A 364 -15.74 1.27 19.94
N GLY A 365 -15.57 0.28 19.07
CA GLY A 365 -16.68 -0.53 18.59
C GLY A 365 -17.68 0.33 17.82
N ARG A 366 -18.87 0.56 18.38
CA ARG A 366 -19.94 1.38 17.78
C ARG A 366 -20.12 2.72 18.48
N ARG A 367 -19.47 2.93 19.62
CA ARG A 367 -19.62 4.12 20.47
C ARG A 367 -18.64 5.20 20.04
N VAL A 368 -19.18 6.36 19.69
CA VAL A 368 -18.41 7.56 19.37
C VAL A 368 -17.86 8.20 20.65
N GLU A 369 -16.58 8.51 20.66
CA GLU A 369 -15.90 9.25 21.72
C GLU A 369 -15.46 10.64 21.24
N ARG A 370 -15.23 10.79 19.93
CA ARG A 370 -14.76 12.03 19.30
C ARG A 370 -15.49 12.30 17.99
N VAL A 371 -15.90 13.52 17.79
CA VAL A 371 -16.36 14.06 16.49
C VAL A 371 -15.22 14.88 15.91
N PHE A 372 -14.70 14.46 14.76
CA PHE A 372 -13.66 15.19 14.02
C PHE A 372 -14.29 15.85 12.80
N ARG A 373 -14.39 17.18 12.83
CA ARG A 373 -14.92 17.99 11.73
C ARG A 373 -13.86 18.08 10.62
N GLY A 374 -14.24 17.77 9.39
CA GLY A 374 -13.38 17.87 8.22
C GLY A 374 -13.82 18.99 7.29
N THR A 375 -12.88 19.53 6.54
CA THR A 375 -13.13 20.51 5.48
C THR A 375 -13.39 19.77 4.17
N ASN A 376 -14.53 20.05 3.51
CA ASN A 376 -14.81 19.57 2.16
C ASN A 376 -14.07 20.40 1.12
N ILE A 377 -12.96 19.86 0.57
CA ILE A 377 -12.16 20.56 -0.44
C ILE A 377 -12.82 20.63 -1.82
N ASP A 378 -13.78 19.75 -2.13
CA ASP A 378 -14.55 19.80 -3.38
C ASP A 378 -15.46 21.06 -3.41
N ARG A 379 -15.80 21.62 -2.25
CA ARG A 379 -16.71 22.76 -2.08
C ARG A 379 -17.99 22.61 -2.92
N SER A 380 -18.54 21.41 -2.89
CA SER A 380 -19.64 20.99 -3.73
C SER A 380 -20.91 20.73 -2.91
N PRO A 381 -22.12 21.01 -3.46
CA PRO A 381 -23.38 20.67 -2.82
C PRO A 381 -23.84 19.21 -3.04
N VAL A 382 -23.04 18.37 -3.74
CA VAL A 382 -23.41 17.01 -4.16
C VAL A 382 -22.24 16.02 -4.09
N THR A 383 -21.06 16.46 -3.65
CA THR A 383 -19.92 15.62 -3.42
C THR A 383 -19.05 16.16 -2.29
N TYR A 384 -18.34 15.28 -1.62
CA TYR A 384 -17.34 15.68 -0.66
C TYR A 384 -16.02 14.95 -0.88
N ASN A 385 -14.95 15.63 -0.51
CA ASN A 385 -13.63 15.10 -0.36
C ASN A 385 -12.98 15.81 0.84
N MET A 386 -12.67 15.06 1.88
CA MET A 386 -12.12 15.63 3.11
C MET A 386 -10.69 16.10 2.88
N ASP A 387 -10.31 17.25 3.45
CA ASP A 387 -8.92 17.74 3.40
C ASP A 387 -7.95 16.66 3.87
N PRO A 388 -6.97 16.26 3.04
CA PRO A 388 -6.03 15.20 3.38
C PRO A 388 -5.20 15.48 4.64
N GLN A 389 -4.89 16.76 4.96
CA GLN A 389 -4.18 17.13 6.18
C GLN A 389 -5.02 16.89 7.42
N GLU A 390 -6.31 17.18 7.32
CA GLU A 390 -7.25 16.94 8.40
C GLU A 390 -7.51 15.46 8.60
N LEU A 391 -7.61 14.71 7.52
CA LEU A 391 -7.71 13.26 7.56
C LEU A 391 -6.48 12.64 8.23
N PHE A 392 -5.28 13.10 7.90
CA PHE A 392 -4.05 12.66 8.56
C PHE A 392 -4.00 13.05 10.06
N ARG A 393 -4.46 14.26 10.42
CA ARG A 393 -4.58 14.67 11.84
C ARG A 393 -5.55 13.79 12.60
N ALA A 394 -6.70 13.45 12.00
CA ALA A 394 -7.67 12.54 12.60
C ALA A 394 -7.08 11.15 12.87
N HIS A 395 -6.30 10.61 11.92
CA HIS A 395 -5.58 9.35 12.11
C HIS A 395 -4.59 9.40 13.27
N ARG A 396 -3.77 10.45 13.33
CA ARG A 396 -2.82 10.62 14.45
C ARG A 396 -3.54 10.77 15.79
N GLU A 397 -4.67 11.47 15.82
CA GLU A 397 -5.48 11.61 17.03
C GLU A 397 -6.07 10.25 17.43
N MET A 398 -6.55 9.49 16.46
CA MET A 398 -7.07 8.13 16.63
C MET A 398 -5.99 7.19 17.22
N GLU A 399 -4.79 7.16 16.63
CA GLU A 399 -3.66 6.37 17.13
C GLU A 399 -3.25 6.78 18.55
N ASN A 400 -3.09 8.07 18.82
CA ASN A 400 -2.68 8.58 20.12
C ASN A 400 -3.68 8.26 21.23
N LEU A 401 -4.97 8.15 20.92
CA LEU A 401 -6.04 7.89 21.86
C LEU A 401 -6.46 6.41 21.91
N GLY A 402 -5.90 5.56 21.04
CA GLY A 402 -6.29 4.15 20.89
C GLY A 402 -7.76 4.01 20.49
N LEU A 403 -8.21 4.85 19.55
CA LEU A 403 -9.57 4.85 19.02
C LEU A 403 -9.57 4.23 17.60
N ASP A 404 -10.77 3.80 17.16
CA ASP A 404 -11.03 3.29 15.83
C ASP A 404 -11.94 4.24 15.04
N PHE A 405 -12.05 4.04 13.74
CA PHE A 405 -13.10 4.66 12.93
C PHE A 405 -14.44 4.01 13.23
N VAL A 406 -15.38 4.78 13.79
CA VAL A 406 -16.76 4.34 14.00
C VAL A 406 -17.62 4.62 12.77
N ALA A 407 -17.51 5.84 12.22
CA ALA A 407 -18.23 6.21 11.01
C ALA A 407 -17.55 7.39 10.28
N ILE A 408 -17.83 7.46 8.99
CA ILE A 408 -17.58 8.63 8.14
C ILE A 408 -18.92 9.34 7.99
N TYR A 409 -19.00 10.65 8.25
CA TYR A 409 -20.25 11.37 8.03
C TYR A 409 -20.11 12.47 6.98
N HIS A 410 -21.23 12.71 6.27
CA HIS A 410 -21.38 13.85 5.37
C HIS A 410 -22.83 14.31 5.33
N SER A 411 -23.07 15.48 4.75
CA SER A 411 -24.41 16.04 4.65
C SER A 411 -24.92 16.05 3.21
N HIS A 412 -26.24 15.87 3.09
CA HIS A 412 -27.02 16.10 1.88
C HIS A 412 -27.88 17.36 2.05
N PRO A 413 -27.44 18.52 1.60
CA PRO A 413 -28.19 19.77 1.84
C PRO A 413 -29.57 19.81 1.20
N ARG A 414 -29.79 19.07 0.10
CA ARG A 414 -31.04 19.16 -0.73
C ARG A 414 -31.72 17.82 -0.98
N THR A 415 -31.12 16.71 -0.61
CA THR A 415 -31.61 15.37 -0.87
C THR A 415 -31.82 14.59 0.42
N ARG A 416 -32.57 13.50 0.36
CA ARG A 416 -32.79 12.61 1.51
C ARG A 416 -31.49 12.01 2.07
N ALA A 417 -31.53 11.57 3.32
CA ALA A 417 -30.42 10.83 3.95
C ALA A 417 -30.36 9.40 3.39
N PHE A 418 -29.81 9.27 2.18
CA PHE A 418 -29.61 7.99 1.51
C PHE A 418 -28.40 8.08 0.56
N PRO A 419 -27.52 7.06 0.50
CA PRO A 419 -26.34 7.11 -0.35
C PRO A 419 -26.68 7.39 -1.83
N SER A 420 -26.05 8.40 -2.41
CA SER A 420 -26.13 8.70 -3.82
C SER A 420 -25.26 7.71 -4.63
N SER A 421 -25.39 7.70 -5.95
CA SER A 421 -24.49 6.93 -6.83
C SER A 421 -23.03 7.35 -6.68
N THR A 422 -22.77 8.62 -6.36
CA THR A 422 -21.44 9.14 -6.09
C THR A 422 -20.89 8.60 -4.76
N ASP A 423 -21.72 8.54 -3.70
CA ASP A 423 -21.31 7.99 -2.42
C ASP A 423 -20.97 6.50 -2.54
N VAL A 424 -21.77 5.75 -3.30
CA VAL A 424 -21.50 4.32 -3.57
C VAL A 424 -20.20 4.15 -4.34
N ALA A 425 -19.95 4.96 -5.37
CA ALA A 425 -18.73 4.89 -6.17
C ALA A 425 -17.47 5.30 -5.38
N LYS A 426 -17.62 6.23 -4.41
CA LYS A 426 -16.54 6.72 -3.55
C LYS A 426 -16.45 5.99 -2.20
N ALA A 427 -17.28 4.99 -1.92
CA ALA A 427 -17.25 4.21 -0.68
C ALA A 427 -16.05 3.25 -0.67
N THR A 428 -14.88 3.78 -0.36
CA THR A 428 -13.61 3.04 -0.35
C THR A 428 -13.35 2.27 0.96
N TYR A 429 -14.19 2.47 1.97
CA TYR A 429 -14.08 1.83 3.29
C TYR A 429 -15.24 0.84 3.50
N PRO A 430 -15.13 -0.44 3.07
CA PRO A 430 -16.24 -1.40 3.11
C PRO A 430 -16.68 -1.79 4.52
N ASP A 431 -15.82 -1.58 5.51
CA ASP A 431 -16.09 -1.88 6.91
C ASP A 431 -16.52 -0.66 7.73
N ALA A 432 -16.42 0.55 7.15
CA ALA A 432 -16.89 1.76 7.80
C ALA A 432 -18.40 1.90 7.72
N THR A 433 -18.98 2.52 8.73
CA THR A 433 -20.36 3.02 8.69
C THR A 433 -20.35 4.41 8.05
N TYR A 434 -21.21 4.65 7.08
CA TYR A 434 -21.43 5.95 6.47
C TYR A 434 -22.69 6.59 7.08
N MET A 435 -22.52 7.71 7.80
CA MET A 435 -23.62 8.43 8.41
C MET A 435 -23.96 9.65 7.56
N ILE A 436 -25.18 9.71 7.04
CA ILE A 436 -25.66 10.77 6.16
C ILE A 436 -26.66 11.65 6.91
N VAL A 437 -26.41 12.97 6.86
CA VAL A 437 -27.26 13.99 7.45
C VAL A 437 -28.00 14.71 6.33
N SER A 438 -29.30 14.56 6.23
CA SER A 438 -30.14 15.33 5.30
C SER A 438 -30.68 16.60 5.95
N LEU A 439 -30.55 17.71 5.22
CA LEU A 439 -31.14 19.00 5.57
C LEU A 439 -32.37 19.30 4.72
N GLN A 440 -32.88 18.32 3.96
CA GLN A 440 -34.06 18.51 3.08
C GLN A 440 -35.29 18.98 3.86
N ASP A 441 -35.54 18.44 5.04
CA ASP A 441 -36.67 18.72 5.89
C ASP A 441 -36.23 19.52 7.13
N VAL A 442 -35.89 20.81 6.95
CA VAL A 442 -35.66 21.74 8.06
C VAL A 442 -37.01 22.12 8.68
N PRO A 443 -37.22 22.03 10.00
CA PRO A 443 -36.22 22.09 11.09
C PRO A 443 -35.74 20.75 11.63
N THR A 444 -36.20 19.61 11.16
CA THR A 444 -35.84 18.26 11.67
C THR A 444 -34.97 17.50 10.65
N PRO A 445 -33.63 17.67 10.72
CA PRO A 445 -32.73 16.92 9.87
C PRO A 445 -32.89 15.40 10.07
N ASP A 446 -32.92 14.65 8.96
CA ASP A 446 -32.90 13.19 8.98
C ASP A 446 -31.44 12.70 9.04
N VAL A 447 -31.16 11.75 9.94
CA VAL A 447 -29.81 11.20 10.13
C VAL A 447 -29.87 9.69 10.08
N ARG A 448 -29.19 9.10 9.09
CA ARG A 448 -29.22 7.65 8.86
C ARG A 448 -27.81 7.11 8.69
N ALA A 449 -27.63 5.86 9.02
CA ALA A 449 -26.37 5.16 8.92
C ALA A 449 -26.47 4.02 7.90
N PHE A 450 -25.41 3.83 7.11
CA PHE A 450 -25.39 2.83 6.05
C PHE A 450 -24.03 2.11 6.05
N ARG A 451 -24.03 0.88 5.58
CA ARG A 451 -22.83 0.17 5.16
C ARG A 451 -22.90 -0.03 3.65
N ILE A 452 -21.84 0.27 2.96
CA ILE A 452 -21.73 0.16 1.50
C ILE A 452 -20.63 -0.84 1.20
N ARG A 453 -21.00 -2.00 0.63
CA ARG A 453 -20.04 -3.06 0.26
C ARG A 453 -20.32 -3.54 -1.16
N ASP A 454 -19.30 -3.54 -2.01
CA ASP A 454 -19.41 -4.03 -3.40
C ASP A 454 -20.60 -3.44 -4.16
N GLY A 455 -20.95 -2.17 -3.86
CA GLY A 455 -22.10 -1.47 -4.43
C GLY A 455 -23.45 -1.79 -3.77
N GLU A 456 -23.51 -2.74 -2.84
CA GLU A 456 -24.70 -3.04 -2.04
C GLU A 456 -24.80 -2.13 -0.82
N ILE A 457 -25.98 -1.56 -0.60
CA ILE A 457 -26.27 -0.67 0.52
C ILE A 457 -27.11 -1.43 1.55
N SER A 458 -26.64 -1.47 2.79
CA SER A 458 -27.42 -1.94 3.94
C SER A 458 -27.57 -0.81 4.96
N GLU A 459 -28.79 -0.67 5.51
CA GLU A 459 -29.05 0.35 6.51
C GLU A 459 -28.77 -0.17 7.91
N GLY A 460 -28.05 0.64 8.70
CA GLY A 460 -27.75 0.43 10.11
C GLY A 460 -28.57 1.35 11.01
N THR A 461 -28.33 1.29 12.32
CA THR A 461 -29.06 2.10 13.31
C THR A 461 -28.20 3.26 13.81
N VAL A 462 -28.83 4.44 14.02
CA VAL A 462 -28.27 5.56 14.76
C VAL A 462 -28.92 5.60 16.14
N ILE A 463 -28.14 5.37 17.20
CA ILE A 463 -28.60 5.38 18.58
C ILE A 463 -28.08 6.65 19.25
N VAL A 464 -28.96 7.44 19.85
CA VAL A 464 -28.63 8.68 20.55
C VAL A 464 -28.91 8.50 22.02
N GLU A 465 -27.89 8.63 22.86
CA GLU A 465 -27.95 8.51 24.33
C GLU A 465 -27.96 9.86 25.03
#